data_6e6834a4581c6351637f1a4c2d7eb1c6
#
_entry.id   6e6834a4581c6351637f1a4c2d7eb1c6
#
_cell.length_a   1.000
_cell.length_b   1.000
_cell.length_c   1.000
_cell.angle_alpha   90.00
_cell.angle_beta   90.00
_cell.angle_gamma   90.00
#
_symmetry.space_group_name_H-M   'P 1'
#
loop_
_entity.id
_entity.type
_entity.pdbx_description
1 polymer ?
#
loop_
_entity_poly.entity_id
_entity_poly.type
_entity_poly.pdbx_seq_one_letter_code
_entity_poly.pdbx_strand_id
1 'polypeptide(L)'
;MIVRPMFNLVLLPDVNYYFKNDFLKDWSLFPIEEKEEILFLVLRENKPRAELQPDDFYPVGVSAKIETVEEDGNLRIHTLERVNVSCIEIHDGYIEAKACVRA
;
A
#
# COMPACT_ATOMS: atom_id res chain seq x y z
N MET A 1 -9.95 -1.78 1.80
CA MET A 1 -8.67 -1.31 2.36
C MET A 1 -8.04 -0.28 1.44
N ILE A 2 -7.42 0.71 2.00
CA ILE A 2 -6.67 1.71 1.24
C ILE A 2 -5.40 1.08 0.69
N VAL A 3 -5.16 1.28 -0.60
CA VAL A 3 -4.01 0.72 -1.30
C VAL A 3 -2.88 1.74 -1.37
N ARG A 4 -1.68 1.29 -1.05
CA ARG A 4 -0.45 2.06 -1.27
C ARG A 4 0.34 1.33 -2.37
N PRO A 5 0.36 1.89 -3.59
CA PRO A 5 1.08 1.26 -4.70
C PRO A 5 2.59 1.27 -4.50
N MET A 6 3.24 0.22 -4.97
CA MET A 6 4.69 0.09 -4.97
C MET A 6 5.17 -0.37 -6.33
N PHE A 7 6.37 0.03 -6.70
CA PHE A 7 7.00 -0.43 -7.92
C PHE A 7 8.39 -0.97 -7.61
N ASN A 8 8.69 -2.12 -8.19
CA ASN A 8 10.01 -2.75 -8.09
C ASN A 8 10.44 -3.04 -6.65
N LEU A 9 9.46 -3.36 -5.79
CA LEU A 9 9.71 -3.67 -4.39
C LEU A 9 8.74 -4.77 -3.96
N VAL A 10 9.26 -5.78 -3.30
CA VAL A 10 8.45 -6.87 -2.73
C VAL A 10 8.59 -6.85 -1.22
N LEU A 11 7.45 -6.79 -0.54
CA LEU A 11 7.39 -6.87 0.91
C LEU A 11 7.08 -8.30 1.35
N LEU A 12 7.78 -8.77 2.37
CA LEU A 12 7.52 -10.05 2.99
C LEU A 12 6.50 -9.88 4.13
N PRO A 13 5.62 -10.86 4.38
CA PRO A 13 4.71 -10.80 5.51
C PRO A 13 5.45 -10.95 6.84
N ASP A 14 4.85 -10.43 7.90
CA ASP A 14 5.35 -10.51 9.27
C ASP A 14 6.77 -9.95 9.43
N VAL A 15 7.03 -8.80 8.82
CA VAL A 15 8.32 -8.11 8.88
C VAL A 15 8.11 -6.64 9.22
N ASN A 16 9.03 -6.08 9.99
CA ASN A 16 9.05 -4.66 10.28
C ASN A 16 9.86 -3.92 9.21
N TYR A 17 9.28 -2.87 8.66
CA TYR A 17 9.92 -2.01 7.67
C TYR A 17 9.95 -0.56 8.15
N TYR A 18 10.93 0.17 7.67
CA TYR A 18 11.07 1.59 7.92
C TYR A 18 11.10 2.33 6.59
N PHE A 19 10.17 3.26 6.40
CA PHE A 19 10.08 4.06 5.18
C PHE A 19 10.29 5.53 5.46
N LYS A 20 11.00 6.21 4.58
CA LYS A 20 11.17 7.65 4.65
C LYS A 20 9.87 8.37 4.28
N ASN A 21 9.73 9.59 4.79
CA ASN A 21 8.48 10.36 4.72
C ASN A 21 7.93 10.59 3.31
N ASP A 22 8.77 10.67 2.30
CA ASP A 22 8.33 10.95 0.94
C ASP A 22 7.96 9.69 0.15
N PHE A 23 8.11 8.50 0.73
CA PHE A 23 7.89 7.25 0.03
C PHE A 23 6.42 7.03 -0.38
N LEU A 24 5.47 7.42 0.46
CA LEU A 24 4.06 7.17 0.25
C LEU A 24 3.22 8.42 -0.04
N LYS A 25 3.80 9.60 0.02
CA LYS A 25 3.00 10.82 0.04
C LYS A 25 2.32 11.20 -1.28
N ASP A 26 2.83 10.72 -2.40
CA ASP A 26 2.28 11.06 -3.72
C ASP A 26 1.04 10.22 -4.09
N TRP A 27 0.68 9.23 -3.28
CA TRP A 27 -0.32 8.25 -3.63
C TRP A 27 -1.66 8.41 -2.93
N SER A 28 -1.79 9.38 -2.04
CA SER A 28 -3.05 9.66 -1.39
C SER A 28 -3.13 11.10 -0.91
N LEU A 29 -4.30 11.69 -1.00
CA LEU A 29 -4.60 12.99 -0.41
C LEU A 29 -4.89 12.87 1.08
N PHE A 30 -5.10 11.66 1.59
CA PHE A 30 -5.38 11.44 2.99
C PHE A 30 -4.08 11.32 3.79
N PRO A 31 -4.01 11.93 4.98
CA PRO A 31 -2.85 11.77 5.84
C PRO A 31 -2.70 10.31 6.28
N ILE A 32 -1.46 9.91 6.49
CA ILE A 32 -1.14 8.59 7.02
C ILE A 32 -1.21 8.67 8.54
N GLU A 33 -2.00 7.79 9.15
CA GLU A 33 -2.22 7.78 10.59
C GLU A 33 -1.67 6.52 11.24
N GLU A 34 -1.23 6.65 12.51
CA GLU A 34 -0.77 5.52 13.30
C GLU A 34 -1.91 4.52 13.49
N LYS A 35 -1.54 3.23 13.53
CA LYS A 35 -2.46 2.08 13.69
C LYS A 35 -3.40 1.86 12.52
N GLU A 36 -3.27 2.63 11.45
CA GLU A 36 -4.04 2.38 10.22
C GLU A 36 -3.56 1.09 9.55
N GLU A 37 -4.51 0.31 9.05
CA GLU A 37 -4.20 -0.85 8.21
C GLU A 37 -4.28 -0.45 6.75
N ILE A 38 -3.27 -0.83 6.00
CA ILE A 38 -3.16 -0.52 4.57
C ILE A 38 -2.80 -1.79 3.79
N LEU A 39 -2.98 -1.71 2.48
CA LEU A 39 -2.64 -2.79 1.57
C LEU A 39 -1.58 -2.30 0.60
N PHE A 40 -0.44 -2.98 0.57
CA PHE A 40 0.59 -2.73 -0.43
C PHE A 40 0.37 -3.61 -1.64
N LEU A 41 0.21 -2.98 -2.80
CA LEU A 41 0.10 -3.66 -4.09
C LEU A 41 1.24 -3.23 -4.99
N VAL A 42 1.81 -4.19 -5.71
CA VAL A 42 2.93 -3.94 -6.61
C VAL A 42 2.39 -3.65 -8.02
N LEU A 43 2.90 -2.59 -8.63
CA LEU A 43 2.60 -2.24 -10.00
C LEU A 43 3.39 -3.13 -10.98
N ARG A 44 2.74 -3.51 -12.07
CA ARG A 44 3.41 -4.25 -13.16
C ARG A 44 4.38 -3.36 -13.92
N GLU A 45 4.02 -2.09 -14.07
CA GLU A 45 4.83 -1.08 -14.74
C GLU A 45 4.79 0.21 -13.95
N ASN A 46 5.87 0.99 -14.02
CA ASN A 46 5.91 2.30 -13.37
C ASN A 46 5.13 3.31 -14.21
N LYS A 47 3.95 3.67 -13.75
CA LYS A 47 3.05 4.63 -14.40
C LYS A 47 2.72 5.77 -13.47
N PRO A 48 2.51 6.99 -13.99
CA PRO A 48 1.96 8.08 -13.18
C PRO A 48 0.55 7.74 -12.72
N ARG A 49 0.17 8.28 -11.58
CA ARG A 49 -1.12 7.98 -10.95
C ARG A 49 -2.30 8.23 -11.88
N ALA A 50 -2.25 9.29 -12.69
CA ALA A 50 -3.35 9.65 -13.59
C ALA A 50 -3.60 8.60 -14.68
N GLU A 51 -2.62 7.73 -14.96
CA GLU A 51 -2.73 6.69 -15.99
C GLU A 51 -2.99 5.29 -15.42
N LEU A 52 -3.11 5.17 -14.09
CA LEU A 52 -3.29 3.87 -13.46
C LEU A 52 -4.67 3.27 -13.74
N GLN A 53 -4.66 1.98 -14.04
CA GLN A 53 -5.84 1.15 -14.20
C GLN A 53 -5.77 -0.01 -13.20
N PRO A 54 -6.90 -0.62 -12.83
CA PRO A 54 -6.87 -1.78 -11.93
C PRO A 54 -5.98 -2.91 -12.40
N ASP A 55 -5.88 -3.12 -13.71
CA ASP A 55 -5.05 -4.19 -14.29
C ASP A 55 -3.55 -3.91 -14.22
N ASP A 56 -3.15 -2.72 -13.82
CA ASP A 56 -1.73 -2.37 -13.67
C ASP A 56 -1.13 -2.95 -12.39
N PHE A 57 -1.95 -3.51 -11.52
CA PHE A 57 -1.49 -4.13 -10.27
C PHE A 57 -1.43 -5.65 -10.39
N TYR A 58 -0.46 -6.25 -9.71
CA TYR A 58 -0.50 -7.67 -9.46
C TYR A 58 -1.63 -8.00 -8.49
N PRO A 59 -2.32 -9.14 -8.65
CA PRO A 59 -3.50 -9.47 -7.83
C PRO A 59 -3.18 -9.98 -6.43
N VAL A 60 -1.93 -9.92 -6.03
CA VAL A 60 -1.50 -10.34 -4.70
C VAL A 60 -0.74 -9.20 -4.05
N GLY A 61 -1.11 -8.88 -2.83
CA GLY A 61 -0.45 -7.84 -2.05
C GLY A 61 -0.11 -8.30 -0.64
N VAL A 62 0.31 -7.34 0.17
CA VAL A 62 0.62 -7.58 1.59
C VAL A 62 -0.12 -6.55 2.41
N SER A 63 -0.93 -7.01 3.36
CA SER A 63 -1.53 -6.12 4.34
C SER A 63 -0.50 -5.71 5.37
N ALA A 64 -0.64 -4.51 5.90
CA ALA A 64 0.30 -3.97 6.85
C ALA A 64 -0.40 -3.01 7.80
N LYS A 65 0.23 -2.81 8.95
CA LYS A 65 -0.21 -1.85 9.94
C LYS A 65 0.86 -0.79 10.15
N ILE A 66 0.44 0.46 10.18
CA ILE A 66 1.34 1.57 10.47
C ILE A 66 1.53 1.62 11.99
N GLU A 67 2.73 1.28 12.44
CA GLU A 67 3.05 1.24 13.87
C GLU A 67 3.29 2.64 14.43
N THR A 68 4.09 3.44 13.72
CA THR A 68 4.49 4.76 14.18
C THR A 68 4.66 5.70 13.01
N VAL A 69 4.18 6.93 13.18
CA VAL A 69 4.48 8.05 12.29
C VAL A 69 5.37 9.00 13.08
N GLU A 70 6.62 9.17 12.66
CA GLU A 70 7.57 10.02 13.34
C GLU A 70 7.34 11.50 12.99
N GLU A 71 7.91 12.42 13.79
CA GLU A 71 7.73 13.86 13.61
C GLU A 71 8.16 14.35 12.22
N ASP A 72 9.20 13.74 11.66
CA ASP A 72 9.68 14.07 10.32
C ASP A 72 8.86 13.37 9.20
N GLY A 73 7.83 12.60 9.58
CA GLY A 73 6.97 11.88 8.64
C GLY A 73 7.47 10.50 8.25
N ASN A 74 8.59 10.05 8.77
CA ASN A 74 9.07 8.69 8.53
C ASN A 74 8.13 7.68 9.19
N LEU A 75 8.01 6.50 8.57
CA LEU A 75 7.04 5.49 8.98
C LEU A 75 7.72 4.21 9.44
N ARG A 76 7.20 3.64 10.52
CA ARG A 76 7.48 2.27 10.91
C ARG A 76 6.25 1.45 10.63
N ILE A 77 6.40 0.39 9.86
CA ILE A 77 5.31 -0.44 9.38
C ILE A 77 5.60 -1.89 9.73
N HIS A 78 4.58 -2.60 10.19
CA HIS A 78 4.64 -4.04 10.38
C HIS A 78 3.73 -4.71 9.35
N THR A 79 4.29 -5.53 8.47
CA THR A 79 3.51 -6.30 7.52
C THR A 79 2.83 -7.46 8.22
N LEU A 80 1.62 -7.78 7.80
CA LEU A 80 0.79 -8.80 8.44
C LEU A 80 0.73 -10.07 7.59
N GLU A 81 -0.01 -10.03 6.50
CA GLU A 81 -0.34 -11.21 5.73
C GLU A 81 -0.28 -10.94 4.24
N ARG A 82 0.02 -12.01 3.49
CA ARG A 82 -0.14 -11.99 2.05
C ARG A 82 -1.62 -12.18 1.73
N VAL A 83 -2.17 -11.34 0.84
CA VAL A 83 -3.59 -11.35 0.52
C VAL A 83 -3.81 -11.38 -0.98
N ASN A 84 -4.90 -12.04 -1.38
CA ASN A 84 -5.42 -11.97 -2.75
C ASN A 84 -6.35 -10.76 -2.85
N VAL A 85 -6.27 -10.05 -3.95
CA VAL A 85 -7.10 -8.87 -4.20
C VAL A 85 -8.12 -9.21 -5.28
N SER A 86 -9.39 -8.99 -4.97
CA SER A 86 -10.49 -9.33 -5.88
C SER A 86 -11.07 -8.14 -6.62
N CYS A 87 -10.94 -6.94 -6.09
CA CYS A 87 -11.53 -5.76 -6.70
C CYS A 87 -10.68 -4.54 -6.35
N ILE A 88 -10.23 -3.83 -7.38
CA ILE A 88 -9.45 -2.61 -7.22
C ILE A 88 -10.24 -1.46 -7.82
N GLU A 89 -10.47 -0.42 -7.03
CA GLU A 89 -11.16 0.80 -7.46
C GLU A 89 -10.23 1.98 -7.30
N ILE A 90 -10.06 2.74 -8.38
CA ILE A 90 -9.22 3.93 -8.40
C ILE A 90 -10.12 5.15 -8.32
N HIS A 91 -9.99 5.91 -7.23
CA HIS A 91 -10.76 7.12 -6.97
C HIS A 91 -9.86 8.36 -7.03
N ASP A 92 -10.47 9.53 -7.10
CA ASP A 92 -9.73 10.77 -6.92
C ASP A 92 -9.19 10.85 -5.49
N GLY A 93 -7.89 10.84 -5.33
CA GLY A 93 -7.23 10.99 -4.04
C GLY A 93 -6.88 9.69 -3.32
N TYR A 94 -7.43 8.53 -3.73
CA TYR A 94 -7.09 7.27 -3.09
C TYR A 94 -7.41 6.07 -3.97
N ILE A 95 -6.84 4.93 -3.61
CA ILE A 95 -7.10 3.65 -4.26
C ILE A 95 -7.60 2.68 -3.20
N GLU A 96 -8.66 1.95 -3.52
CA GLU A 96 -9.30 1.04 -2.59
C GLU A 96 -9.36 -0.36 -3.18
N ALA A 97 -9.24 -1.37 -2.35
CA ALA A 97 -9.34 -2.76 -2.79
C ALA A 97 -9.99 -3.63 -1.73
N LYS A 98 -10.62 -4.72 -2.21
CA LYS A 98 -11.08 -5.80 -1.35
C LYS A 98 -10.02 -6.89 -1.35
N ALA A 99 -9.69 -7.39 -0.19
CA ALA A 99 -8.66 -8.39 0.00
C ALA A 99 -9.18 -9.60 0.77
N CYS A 100 -8.72 -10.77 0.37
CA CYS A 100 -8.95 -12.02 1.09
C CYS A 100 -7.60 -12.60 1.51
N VAL A 101 -7.53 -13.07 2.76
CA VAL A 101 -6.31 -13.69 3.24
C VAL A 101 -6.06 -15.00 2.48
N ARG A 102 -4.83 -15.20 2.04
CA ARG A 102 -4.43 -16.45 1.39
C ARG A 102 -4.27 -17.54 2.44
N ALA A 103 -4.98 -18.60 2.22
CA ALA A 103 -4.83 -19.79 3.04
C ALA A 103 -3.57 -20.57 2.64
#